data_ef8fa3c3196fbb14ad589646d60daf95
#
_entry.id   ef8fa3c3196fbb14ad589646d60daf95
#
_cell.length_a   1.000
_cell.length_b   1.000
_cell.length_c   1.000
_cell.angle_alpha   90.00
_cell.angle_beta   90.00
_cell.angle_gamma   90.00
#
_symmetry.space_group_name_H-M   'P 1'
#
loop_
_entity.id
_entity.type
_entity.pdbx_description
1 polymer ?
#
loop_
_entity_poly.entity_id
_entity_poly.type
_entity_poly.pdbx_seq_one_letter_code
_entity_poly.pdbx_strand_id
1 'polypeptide(L)'
;MRTENMKKNIAIIGSGFSSLSAACYLAKNGHKVTVFEKNEDLGGRARQFKANGFTFDMGPSWYWMPDVFDKFFNDFNKSTKDFYEIEKLNPAYRVYFGLDDYIDIEDSIEKISMKFEKIEKGSGKKLIRFLEKARENYGIGVTDMLYKMPGLSPLELVLSLIHI
;
A
#
# COMPACT_ATOMS: atom_id res chain seq x y z
N MET A 1 9.77 -37.26 -0.45
CA MET A 1 8.48 -37.43 -1.16
C MET A 1 7.95 -36.04 -1.49
N ARG A 2 7.99 -35.61 -2.79
CA ARG A 2 7.25 -34.43 -3.24
C ARG A 2 5.78 -34.83 -3.24
N THR A 3 4.98 -34.30 -2.33
CA THR A 3 3.53 -34.37 -2.41
C THR A 3 3.11 -33.77 -3.74
N GLU A 4 2.57 -34.59 -4.65
CA GLU A 4 1.92 -34.08 -5.86
C GLU A 4 0.89 -33.03 -5.42
N ASN A 5 1.06 -31.82 -5.88
CA ASN A 5 0.18 -30.70 -5.56
C ASN A 5 -1.16 -30.96 -6.27
N MET A 6 -2.09 -31.64 -5.59
CA MET A 6 -3.42 -31.92 -6.16
C MET A 6 -4.10 -30.61 -6.53
N LYS A 7 -4.47 -30.47 -7.79
CA LYS A 7 -5.26 -29.33 -8.28
C LYS A 7 -6.61 -29.31 -7.54
N LYS A 8 -6.95 -28.18 -6.94
CA LYS A 8 -8.20 -27.98 -6.18
C LYS A 8 -9.09 -26.97 -6.90
N ASN A 9 -10.40 -27.09 -6.68
CA ASN A 9 -11.37 -26.04 -6.98
C ASN A 9 -11.51 -25.18 -5.72
N ILE A 10 -11.25 -23.89 -5.85
CA ILE A 10 -11.22 -22.95 -4.72
C ILE A 10 -12.21 -21.83 -5.02
N ALA A 11 -13.11 -21.59 -4.05
CA ALA A 11 -14.03 -20.46 -4.07
C ALA A 11 -13.50 -19.37 -3.12
N ILE A 12 -13.44 -18.14 -3.60
CA ILE A 12 -13.05 -16.96 -2.82
C ILE A 12 -14.26 -16.02 -2.77
N ILE A 13 -14.61 -15.59 -1.57
CA ILE A 13 -15.73 -14.67 -1.34
C ILE A 13 -15.19 -13.25 -1.20
N GLY A 14 -15.65 -12.37 -2.10
CA GLY A 14 -15.23 -10.98 -2.20
C GLY A 14 -14.06 -10.76 -3.15
N SER A 15 -13.95 -9.55 -3.72
CA SER A 15 -12.95 -9.15 -4.70
C SER A 15 -12.08 -7.97 -4.23
N GLY A 16 -11.84 -7.87 -2.93
CA GLY A 16 -10.85 -6.92 -2.40
C GLY A 16 -9.41 -7.32 -2.75
N PHE A 17 -8.43 -6.45 -2.52
CA PHE A 17 -7.03 -6.69 -2.86
C PHE A 17 -6.48 -8.01 -2.34
N SER A 18 -6.74 -8.35 -1.07
CA SER A 18 -6.29 -9.62 -0.49
C SER A 18 -6.88 -10.84 -1.20
N SER A 19 -8.17 -10.78 -1.55
CA SER A 19 -8.86 -11.86 -2.28
C SER A 19 -8.33 -12.02 -3.70
N LEU A 20 -8.14 -10.91 -4.41
CA LEU A 20 -7.60 -10.92 -5.78
C LEU A 20 -6.15 -11.39 -5.79
N SER A 21 -5.33 -10.94 -4.84
CA SER A 21 -3.96 -11.41 -4.69
C SER A 21 -3.91 -12.91 -4.40
N ALA A 22 -4.70 -13.40 -3.45
CA ALA A 22 -4.80 -14.83 -3.15
C ALA A 22 -5.25 -15.64 -4.37
N ALA A 23 -6.23 -15.14 -5.12
CA ALA A 23 -6.70 -15.78 -6.35
C ALA A 23 -5.58 -15.94 -7.38
N CYS A 24 -4.79 -14.89 -7.59
CA CYS A 24 -3.66 -14.91 -8.52
C CYS A 24 -2.61 -15.95 -8.11
N TYR A 25 -2.18 -15.96 -6.83
CA TYR A 25 -1.18 -16.93 -6.36
C TYR A 25 -1.69 -18.38 -6.40
N LEU A 26 -2.95 -18.60 -6.04
CA LEU A 26 -3.56 -19.93 -6.11
C LEU A 26 -3.68 -20.43 -7.57
N ALA A 27 -4.10 -19.56 -8.49
CA ALA A 27 -4.15 -19.88 -9.91
C ALA A 27 -2.75 -20.15 -10.48
N LYS A 28 -1.73 -19.35 -10.11
CA LYS A 28 -0.34 -19.60 -10.49
C LYS A 28 0.15 -20.98 -10.03
N ASN A 29 -0.32 -21.46 -8.88
CA ASN A 29 -0.01 -22.80 -8.38
C ASN A 29 -0.87 -23.90 -9.00
N GLY A 30 -1.66 -23.60 -10.04
CA GLY A 30 -2.39 -24.56 -10.84
C GLY A 30 -3.78 -24.94 -10.29
N HIS A 31 -4.28 -24.24 -9.28
CA HIS A 31 -5.64 -24.43 -8.78
C HIS A 31 -6.66 -23.76 -9.69
N LYS A 32 -7.88 -24.28 -9.75
CA LYS A 32 -9.03 -23.61 -10.37
C LYS A 32 -9.67 -22.70 -9.34
N VAL A 33 -9.59 -21.39 -9.57
CA VAL A 33 -10.10 -20.40 -8.63
C VAL A 33 -11.32 -19.69 -9.20
N THR A 34 -12.36 -19.55 -8.39
CA THR A 34 -13.56 -18.77 -8.70
C THR A 34 -13.73 -17.71 -7.60
N VAL A 35 -13.82 -16.44 -8.00
CA VAL A 35 -14.08 -15.32 -7.08
C VAL A 35 -15.55 -14.94 -7.18
N PHE A 36 -16.22 -14.84 -6.05
CA PHE A 36 -17.61 -14.40 -5.95
C PHE A 36 -17.65 -13.01 -5.31
N GLU A 37 -18.18 -12.03 -6.04
CA GLU A 37 -18.36 -10.65 -5.57
C GLU A 37 -19.85 -10.31 -5.55
N LYS A 38 -20.30 -9.67 -4.48
CA LYS A 38 -21.72 -9.28 -4.33
C LYS A 38 -22.07 -7.97 -5.03
N ASN A 39 -21.06 -7.10 -5.27
CA ASN A 39 -21.24 -5.83 -5.93
C ASN A 39 -20.92 -5.95 -7.42
N GLU A 40 -21.43 -5.01 -8.21
CA GLU A 40 -21.12 -4.93 -9.65
C GLU A 40 -19.66 -4.57 -9.90
N ASP A 41 -19.05 -3.73 -9.02
CA ASP A 41 -17.67 -3.29 -9.13
C ASP A 41 -16.74 -4.12 -8.25
N LEU A 42 -15.57 -4.45 -8.81
CA LEU A 42 -14.48 -5.14 -8.12
C LEU A 42 -13.65 -4.17 -7.28
N GLY A 43 -12.78 -4.69 -6.41
CA GLY A 43 -11.77 -3.91 -5.69
C GLY A 43 -12.12 -3.65 -4.22
N GLY A 44 -13.31 -3.99 -3.76
CA GLY A 44 -13.72 -3.84 -2.36
C GLY A 44 -13.71 -2.38 -1.91
N ARG A 45 -12.87 -2.03 -0.91
CA ARG A 45 -12.74 -0.65 -0.42
C ARG A 45 -11.94 0.28 -1.35
N ALA A 46 -11.26 -0.27 -2.35
CA ALA A 46 -10.49 0.49 -3.35
C ALA A 46 -11.19 0.52 -4.71
N ARG A 47 -12.51 0.30 -4.74
CA ARG A 47 -13.31 0.40 -5.98
C ARG A 47 -13.53 1.85 -6.38
N GLN A 48 -13.89 2.05 -7.63
CA GLN A 48 -14.31 3.36 -8.14
C GLN A 48 -15.83 3.55 -8.02
N PHE A 49 -16.24 4.79 -7.89
CA PHE A 49 -17.63 5.23 -8.02
C PHE A 49 -17.77 6.19 -9.21
N LYS A 50 -18.72 5.92 -10.08
CA LYS A 50 -18.98 6.75 -11.27
C LYS A 50 -20.38 7.32 -11.23
N ALA A 51 -20.50 8.65 -11.35
CA ALA A 51 -21.79 9.33 -11.42
C ALA A 51 -21.68 10.60 -12.26
N ASN A 52 -22.66 10.86 -13.11
CA ASN A 52 -22.82 12.07 -13.92
C ASN A 52 -21.53 12.47 -14.71
N GLY A 53 -20.82 11.48 -15.26
CA GLY A 53 -19.58 11.69 -16.01
C GLY A 53 -18.33 11.87 -15.16
N PHE A 54 -18.43 11.85 -13.84
CA PHE A 54 -17.29 11.91 -12.92
C PHE A 54 -16.91 10.52 -12.42
N THR A 55 -15.63 10.34 -12.14
CA THR A 55 -15.07 9.13 -11.54
C THR A 55 -14.41 9.49 -10.22
N PHE A 56 -14.75 8.78 -9.17
CA PHE A 56 -14.23 8.98 -7.82
C PHE A 56 -13.61 7.67 -7.32
N ASP A 57 -12.42 7.75 -6.75
CA ASP A 57 -11.84 6.63 -6.02
C ASP A 57 -12.50 6.53 -4.64
N MET A 58 -13.05 5.36 -4.33
CA MET A 58 -13.71 5.10 -3.06
C MET A 58 -12.71 4.48 -2.09
N GLY A 59 -12.05 5.29 -1.29
CA GLY A 59 -11.09 4.79 -0.30
C GLY A 59 -9.75 5.49 -0.41
N PRO A 60 -8.62 4.77 -0.46
CA PRO A 60 -7.31 5.40 -0.52
C PRO A 60 -7.16 6.26 -1.78
N SER A 61 -6.90 7.56 -1.57
CA SER A 61 -6.65 8.51 -2.67
C SER A 61 -5.18 8.56 -3.06
N TRP A 62 -4.30 7.94 -2.28
CA TRP A 62 -2.86 7.92 -2.49
C TRP A 62 -2.36 6.52 -2.76
N TYR A 63 -1.39 6.42 -3.65
CA TYR A 63 -0.73 5.17 -3.97
C TYR A 63 0.35 4.87 -2.93
N TRP A 64 -0.03 4.09 -1.91
CA TRP A 64 0.85 3.68 -0.82
C TRP A 64 1.64 2.43 -1.16
N MET A 65 2.88 2.36 -0.66
CA MET A 65 3.74 1.17 -0.73
C MET A 65 3.90 0.63 -2.17
N PRO A 66 4.41 1.44 -3.11
CA PRO A 66 4.58 1.01 -4.51
C PRO A 66 5.44 -0.26 -4.65
N ASP A 67 6.43 -0.42 -3.77
CA ASP A 67 7.30 -1.60 -3.69
C ASP A 67 6.55 -2.91 -3.44
N VAL A 68 5.45 -2.88 -2.68
CA VAL A 68 4.60 -4.05 -2.43
C VAL A 68 3.85 -4.45 -3.70
N PHE A 69 3.36 -3.47 -4.48
CA PHE A 69 2.73 -3.73 -5.76
C PHE A 69 3.75 -4.23 -6.79
N ASP A 70 4.93 -3.60 -6.87
CA ASP A 70 6.00 -4.04 -7.76
C ASP A 70 6.40 -5.48 -7.45
N LYS A 71 6.54 -5.84 -6.18
CA LYS A 71 6.81 -7.22 -5.76
C LYS A 71 5.71 -8.17 -6.26
N PHE A 72 4.44 -7.81 -6.06
CA PHE A 72 3.32 -8.64 -6.51
C PHE A 72 3.39 -8.90 -8.03
N PHE A 73 3.53 -7.86 -8.84
CA PHE A 73 3.59 -8.02 -10.29
C PHE A 73 4.84 -8.78 -10.74
N ASN A 74 6.00 -8.54 -10.11
CA ASN A 74 7.24 -9.26 -10.38
C ASN A 74 7.10 -10.76 -10.12
N ASP A 75 6.34 -11.16 -9.10
CA ASP A 75 6.07 -12.57 -8.82
C ASP A 75 5.32 -13.27 -9.97
N PHE A 76 4.68 -12.51 -10.85
CA PHE A 76 4.00 -13.00 -12.07
C PHE A 76 4.78 -12.69 -13.36
N ASN A 77 6.05 -12.30 -13.29
CA ASN A 77 6.88 -11.85 -14.40
C ASN A 77 6.24 -10.67 -15.16
N LYS A 78 5.64 -9.76 -14.42
CA LYS A 78 5.02 -8.53 -14.90
C LYS A 78 5.61 -7.33 -14.17
N SER A 79 5.36 -6.16 -14.72
CA SER A 79 5.65 -4.86 -14.10
C SER A 79 4.35 -4.11 -13.83
N THR A 80 4.33 -3.26 -12.83
CA THR A 80 3.22 -2.30 -12.61
C THR A 80 2.93 -1.48 -13.86
N LYS A 81 3.97 -1.10 -14.61
CA LYS A 81 3.87 -0.33 -15.87
C LYS A 81 3.14 -1.07 -17.00
N ASP A 82 2.99 -2.40 -16.92
CA ASP A 82 2.22 -3.17 -17.90
C ASP A 82 0.70 -2.93 -17.74
N PHE A 83 0.27 -2.32 -16.62
CA PHE A 83 -1.15 -2.19 -16.25
C PHE A 83 -1.57 -0.74 -16.04
N TYR A 84 -0.68 0.12 -15.52
CA TYR A 84 -0.98 1.53 -15.24
C TYR A 84 0.30 2.36 -15.16
N GLU A 85 0.14 3.66 -15.37
CA GLU A 85 1.18 4.66 -15.19
C GLU A 85 0.96 5.39 -13.86
N ILE A 86 2.07 5.72 -13.19
CA ILE A 86 2.06 6.50 -11.95
C ILE A 86 2.84 7.77 -12.20
N GLU A 87 2.21 8.90 -11.91
CA GLU A 87 2.85 10.20 -11.92
C GLU A 87 3.08 10.69 -10.48
N LYS A 88 4.31 11.13 -10.22
CA LYS A 88 4.65 11.73 -8.93
C LYS A 88 4.23 13.20 -8.94
N LEU A 89 3.28 13.55 -8.11
CA LEU A 89 2.78 14.91 -8.00
C LEU A 89 3.78 15.83 -7.27
N ASN A 90 3.89 17.08 -7.76
CA ASN A 90 4.62 18.13 -7.06
C ASN A 90 3.89 19.49 -7.23
N PRO A 91 3.34 20.08 -6.15
CA PRO A 91 3.35 19.55 -4.78
C PRO A 91 2.52 18.25 -4.65
N ALA A 92 2.92 17.38 -3.72
CA ALA A 92 2.22 16.14 -3.45
C ALA A 92 0.79 16.40 -2.95
N TYR A 93 0.65 17.40 -2.09
CA TYR A 93 -0.64 17.92 -1.62
C TYR A 93 -0.48 19.28 -0.96
N ARG A 94 -1.60 19.95 -0.72
CA ARG A 94 -1.68 21.23 -0.01
C ARG A 94 -2.49 21.07 1.26
N VAL A 95 -1.99 21.61 2.36
CA VAL A 95 -2.69 21.69 3.64
C VAL A 95 -3.18 23.10 3.84
N TYR A 96 -4.48 23.29 4.02
CA TYR A 96 -5.10 24.58 4.29
C TYR A 96 -5.36 24.74 5.77
N PHE A 97 -4.96 25.90 6.33
CA PHE A 97 -5.28 26.33 7.69
C PHE A 97 -6.34 27.45 7.68
N GLY A 98 -6.59 28.03 6.52
CA GLY A 98 -7.56 29.08 6.24
C GLY A 98 -7.72 29.28 4.74
N LEU A 99 -8.48 30.28 4.30
CA LEU A 99 -8.71 30.55 2.86
C LEU A 99 -7.41 30.88 2.12
N ASP A 100 -6.57 31.72 2.74
CA ASP A 100 -5.31 32.20 2.17
C ASP A 100 -4.07 31.71 2.95
N ASP A 101 -4.30 30.84 3.94
CA ASP A 101 -3.26 30.25 4.77
C ASP A 101 -3.11 28.76 4.44
N TYR A 102 -2.03 28.40 3.78
CA TYR A 102 -1.76 27.03 3.37
C TYR A 102 -0.26 26.74 3.28
N ILE A 103 0.06 25.45 3.30
CA ILE A 103 1.40 24.93 3.05
C ILE A 103 1.38 23.88 1.95
N ASP A 104 2.22 24.04 0.94
CA ASP A 104 2.46 23.02 -0.08
C ASP A 104 3.51 22.03 0.39
N ILE A 105 3.14 20.77 0.40
CA ILE A 105 4.05 19.65 0.68
C ILE A 105 4.65 19.18 -0.64
N GLU A 106 5.88 19.62 -0.87
CA GLU A 106 6.64 19.29 -2.08
C GLU A 106 7.28 17.90 -1.96
N ASP A 107 7.80 17.39 -3.07
CA ASP A 107 8.45 16.07 -3.12
C ASP A 107 9.93 16.08 -2.64
N SER A 108 10.46 17.27 -2.26
CA SER A 108 11.82 17.43 -1.74
C SER A 108 11.81 17.61 -0.22
N ILE A 109 12.52 16.70 0.47
CA ILE A 109 12.70 16.77 1.92
C ILE A 109 13.40 18.07 2.34
N GLU A 110 14.36 18.54 1.56
CA GLU A 110 15.10 19.78 1.81
C GLU A 110 14.16 20.98 1.77
N LYS A 111 13.32 21.06 0.73
CA LYS A 111 12.37 22.18 0.59
C LYS A 111 11.32 22.17 1.69
N ILE A 112 10.77 21.00 2.04
CA ILE A 112 9.81 20.89 3.14
C ILE A 112 10.47 21.26 4.46
N SER A 113 11.69 20.77 4.73
CA SER A 113 12.39 21.08 5.98
C SER A 113 12.68 22.58 6.11
N MET A 114 13.02 23.28 5.02
CA MET A 114 13.17 24.74 5.03
C MET A 114 11.85 25.47 5.28
N LYS A 115 10.73 24.97 4.75
CA LYS A 115 9.40 25.55 5.04
C LYS A 115 9.04 25.41 6.50
N PHE A 116 9.23 24.23 7.06
CA PHE A 116 8.98 23.97 8.49
C PHE A 116 9.88 24.82 9.38
N GLU A 117 11.17 24.96 9.04
CA GLU A 117 12.12 25.81 9.79
C GLU A 117 11.71 27.29 9.82
N LYS A 118 11.04 27.79 8.75
CA LYS A 118 10.50 29.15 8.71
C LYS A 118 9.28 29.32 9.62
N ILE A 119 8.48 28.27 9.82
CA ILE A 119 7.29 28.28 10.69
C ILE A 119 7.74 28.21 12.15
N GLU A 120 8.64 27.27 12.48
CA GLU A 120 9.15 27.05 13.82
C GLU A 120 10.64 26.70 13.76
N LYS A 121 11.46 27.50 14.42
CA LYS A 121 12.92 27.29 14.50
C LYS A 121 13.24 25.91 15.08
N GLY A 122 14.05 25.14 14.36
CA GLY A 122 14.47 23.78 14.73
C GLY A 122 13.54 22.67 14.24
N SER A 123 12.36 23.00 13.66
CA SER A 123 11.42 21.99 13.18
C SER A 123 11.93 21.29 11.92
N GLY A 124 12.70 21.93 11.06
CA GLY A 124 13.33 21.30 9.92
C GLY A 124 14.20 20.10 10.28
N LYS A 125 15.03 20.25 11.31
CA LYS A 125 15.86 19.14 11.83
C LYS A 125 15.00 18.03 12.48
N LYS A 126 13.94 18.41 13.19
CA LYS A 126 13.01 17.44 13.79
C LYS A 126 12.32 16.61 12.69
N LEU A 127 11.90 17.27 11.61
CA LEU A 127 11.29 16.61 10.46
C LEU A 127 12.24 15.57 9.82
N ILE A 128 13.48 15.95 9.53
CA ILE A 128 14.46 15.03 8.94
C ILE A 128 14.63 13.79 9.84
N ARG A 129 14.85 13.99 11.14
CA ARG A 129 15.00 12.88 12.09
C ARG A 129 13.76 11.98 12.15
N PHE A 130 12.57 12.59 12.09
CA PHE A 130 11.30 11.84 12.04
C PHE A 130 11.23 10.97 10.78
N LEU A 131 11.58 11.52 9.61
CA LEU A 131 11.55 10.78 8.34
C LEU A 131 12.61 9.66 8.30
N GLU A 132 13.79 9.88 8.88
CA GLU A 132 14.81 8.84 9.02
C GLU A 132 14.29 7.66 9.86
N LYS A 133 13.66 7.97 11.01
CA LYS A 133 13.06 6.93 11.86
C LYS A 133 11.88 6.23 11.19
N ALA A 134 11.06 6.97 10.47
CA ALA A 134 9.96 6.40 9.68
C ALA A 134 10.47 5.44 8.60
N ARG A 135 11.55 5.79 7.91
CA ARG A 135 12.21 4.92 6.92
C ARG A 135 12.72 3.62 7.56
N GLU A 136 13.39 3.73 8.69
CA GLU A 136 13.87 2.56 9.45
C GLU A 136 12.71 1.65 9.86
N ASN A 137 11.65 2.22 10.43
CA ASN A 137 10.45 1.49 10.84
C ASN A 137 9.74 0.83 9.65
N TYR A 138 9.67 1.51 8.50
CA TYR A 138 9.11 0.94 7.28
C TYR A 138 9.92 -0.27 6.80
N GLY A 139 11.25 -0.16 6.80
CA GLY A 139 12.13 -1.28 6.43
C GLY A 139 11.90 -2.51 7.31
N ILE A 140 11.81 -2.32 8.63
CA ILE A 140 11.54 -3.42 9.57
C ILE A 140 10.12 -3.96 9.38
N GLY A 141 9.11 -3.08 9.36
CA GLY A 141 7.71 -3.47 9.34
C GLY A 141 7.28 -4.12 8.03
N VAL A 142 7.63 -3.53 6.91
CA VAL A 142 7.14 -3.95 5.59
C VAL A 142 8.04 -4.99 4.93
N THR A 143 9.36 -4.77 4.95
CA THR A 143 10.27 -5.70 4.24
C THR A 143 10.66 -6.93 5.06
N ASP A 144 10.64 -6.84 6.37
CA ASP A 144 11.07 -7.93 7.24
C ASP A 144 9.91 -8.63 7.95
N MET A 145 9.12 -7.90 8.74
CA MET A 145 8.09 -8.51 9.58
C MET A 145 6.85 -8.95 8.79
N LEU A 146 6.37 -8.15 7.83
CA LEU A 146 5.14 -8.43 7.09
C LEU A 146 5.16 -9.81 6.40
N TYR A 147 6.32 -10.25 5.94
CA TYR A 147 6.49 -11.52 5.23
C TYR A 147 6.97 -12.67 6.11
N LYS A 148 7.46 -12.38 7.32
CA LYS A 148 8.02 -13.38 8.23
C LYS A 148 7.10 -13.78 9.37
N MET A 149 6.07 -12.97 9.64
CA MET A 149 5.14 -13.24 10.76
C MET A 149 3.82 -13.78 10.24
N PRO A 150 3.64 -15.10 10.21
CA PRO A 150 2.34 -15.71 9.84
C PRO A 150 1.24 -15.47 10.88
N GLY A 151 1.52 -14.83 12.01
CA GLY A 151 0.52 -14.52 13.05
C GLY A 151 -0.06 -15.74 13.77
N LEU A 152 0.62 -16.89 13.67
CA LEU A 152 0.13 -18.17 14.19
C LEU A 152 0.72 -18.54 15.54
N SER A 153 1.79 -17.86 16.01
CA SER A 153 2.43 -18.16 17.29
C SER A 153 2.20 -17.04 18.31
N PRO A 154 1.67 -17.36 19.50
CA PRO A 154 1.57 -16.39 20.59
C PRO A 154 2.90 -15.75 20.99
N LEU A 155 4.01 -16.47 20.79
CA LEU A 155 5.36 -15.95 21.04
C LEU A 155 5.76 -14.86 20.05
N GLU A 156 5.41 -15.03 18.76
CA GLU A 156 5.63 -14.02 17.73
C GLU A 156 4.79 -12.76 17.97
N LEU A 157 3.55 -12.93 18.45
CA LEU A 157 2.69 -11.80 18.83
C LEU A 157 3.31 -10.98 19.98
N VAL A 158 3.87 -11.66 21.00
CA VAL A 158 4.55 -11.00 22.12
C VAL A 158 5.81 -10.26 21.63
N LEU A 159 6.60 -10.88 20.75
CA LEU A 159 7.79 -10.24 20.18
C LEU A 159 7.44 -9.04 19.31
N SER A 160 6.32 -9.07 18.57
CA SER A 160 5.85 -7.92 17.79
C SER A 160 5.45 -6.72 18.66
N LEU A 161 4.90 -6.98 19.85
CA LEU A 161 4.50 -5.94 20.81
C LEU A 161 5.69 -5.28 21.52
N ILE A 162 6.84 -5.94 21.54
CA ILE A 162 8.07 -5.40 22.17
C ILE A 162 8.82 -4.45 21.21
N HIS A 163 8.56 -4.52 19.91
CA HIS A 163 9.23 -3.72 18.88
C HIS A 163 8.41 -2.52 18.36
N ILE A 164 7.22 -2.26 18.90
CA ILE A 164 6.44 -1.05 18.70
C ILE A 164 6.75 -0.06 19.83
#